data_e013823ce4636840bb29902b290c0f16
#
_entry.id   e013823ce4636840bb29902b290c0f16
#
_cell.length_a   1.000
_cell.length_b   1.000
_cell.length_c   1.000
_cell.angle_alpha   90.00
_cell.angle_beta   90.00
_cell.angle_gamma   90.00
#
_symmetry.space_group_name_H-M   'P 1'
#
loop_
_entity.id
_entity.type
_entity.pdbx_description
1 polymer ?
#
loop_
_entity_poly.entity_id
_entity_poly.type
_entity_poly.pdbx_seq_one_letter_code
_entity_poly.pdbx_strand_id
1 'polypeptide(L)'
;MTFVLFKWRMHMKKSLYIYNCGDLKRKDNTLRFTTYDDEKRDVPIERISDIYVMSELSFNTKFINFISQYGIPMHFFNYYHFYTGSYYPRESLLSGELLVKQVEHYIDKEKRIVIARKFIEAAAENIYRNLRYYNSRGKDVTEHMRYIEGLKRNTQCTRN
;
A
#
# COMPACT_ATOMS: atom_id res chain seq x y z
N MET A 1 30.57 4.81 29.34
CA MET A 1 29.21 5.22 28.88
C MET A 1 29.06 4.62 27.50
N THR A 2 28.49 3.39 27.43
CA THR A 2 28.49 2.56 26.24
C THR A 2 27.16 2.82 25.48
N PHE A 3 27.23 3.48 24.33
CA PHE A 3 26.07 3.69 23.45
C PHE A 3 25.73 2.37 22.79
N VAL A 4 24.62 1.75 23.20
CA VAL A 4 24.00 0.63 22.50
C VAL A 4 23.26 1.18 21.29
N LEU A 5 23.88 1.11 20.12
CA LEU A 5 23.24 1.37 18.84
C LEU A 5 22.23 0.24 18.57
N PHE A 6 20.96 0.49 18.85
CA PHE A 6 19.85 -0.36 18.42
C PHE A 6 19.73 -0.26 16.89
N LYS A 7 20.36 -1.20 16.20
CA LYS A 7 20.25 -1.33 14.74
C LYS A 7 18.86 -1.87 14.40
N TRP A 8 17.88 -0.97 14.19
CA TRP A 8 16.57 -1.32 13.63
C TRP A 8 16.77 -1.88 12.24
N ARG A 9 16.82 -3.22 12.15
CA ARG A 9 16.82 -3.92 10.88
C ARG A 9 15.34 -3.94 10.43
N MET A 10 14.90 -2.93 9.70
CA MET A 10 13.60 -2.91 9.03
C MET A 10 13.56 -4.10 8.06
N HIS A 11 12.96 -5.20 8.49
CA HIS A 11 12.64 -6.30 7.59
C HIS A 11 11.47 -5.80 6.73
N MET A 12 11.73 -5.53 5.45
CA MET A 12 10.67 -5.17 4.52
C MET A 12 9.71 -6.35 4.44
N LYS A 13 8.46 -6.14 4.85
CA LYS A 13 7.39 -7.11 4.67
C LYS A 13 7.16 -7.31 3.17
N LYS A 14 6.80 -8.52 2.76
CA LYS A 14 6.57 -8.90 1.35
C LYS A 14 5.20 -9.50 1.19
N SER A 15 4.61 -9.32 0.02
CA SER A 15 3.40 -10.01 -0.40
C SER A 15 3.67 -11.52 -0.57
N LEU A 16 2.78 -12.34 -0.03
CA LEU A 16 2.83 -13.79 -0.17
C LEU A 16 1.81 -14.24 -1.22
N TYR A 17 2.29 -14.82 -2.32
CA TYR A 17 1.44 -15.37 -3.38
C TYR A 17 1.39 -16.89 -3.26
N ILE A 18 0.19 -17.47 -3.23
CA ILE A 18 -0.06 -18.90 -3.09
C ILE A 18 -0.76 -19.41 -4.34
N TYR A 19 -0.04 -20.15 -5.17
CA TYR A 19 -0.53 -20.73 -6.44
C TYR A 19 -0.90 -22.21 -6.32
N ASN A 20 -0.41 -22.89 -5.29
CA ASN A 20 -0.66 -24.31 -5.11
C ASN A 20 -1.86 -24.52 -4.18
N CYS A 21 -2.65 -25.55 -4.46
CA CYS A 21 -3.73 -25.99 -3.57
C CYS A 21 -3.17 -26.62 -2.30
N GLY A 22 -3.89 -26.47 -1.18
CA GLY A 22 -3.45 -27.04 0.10
C GLY A 22 -4.12 -26.41 1.31
N ASP A 23 -3.50 -26.61 2.47
CA ASP A 23 -3.97 -26.14 3.78
C ASP A 23 -3.10 -25.01 4.33
N LEU A 24 -3.75 -23.93 4.83
CA LEU A 24 -3.11 -22.89 5.61
C LEU A 24 -3.44 -23.04 7.08
N LYS A 25 -2.42 -23.10 7.91
CA LYS A 25 -2.56 -23.22 9.37
C LYS A 25 -1.57 -22.31 10.09
N ARG A 26 -1.95 -21.88 11.28
CA ARG A 26 -0.99 -21.28 12.22
C ARG A 26 -0.11 -22.36 12.83
N LYS A 27 1.21 -22.14 12.84
CA LYS A 27 2.16 -22.87 13.66
C LYS A 27 3.05 -21.90 14.41
N ASP A 28 2.87 -21.78 15.71
CA ASP A 28 3.56 -20.79 16.54
C ASP A 28 3.42 -19.36 15.97
N ASN A 29 4.53 -18.68 15.65
CA ASN A 29 4.56 -17.38 14.98
C ASN A 29 4.77 -17.48 13.47
N THR A 30 4.46 -18.61 12.86
CA THR A 30 4.59 -18.85 11.42
C THR A 30 3.25 -19.18 10.79
N LEU A 31 3.11 -18.83 9.53
CA LEU A 31 2.11 -19.35 8.63
C LEU A 31 2.67 -20.65 8.04
N ARG A 32 2.00 -21.77 8.30
CA ARG A 32 2.32 -23.06 7.68
C ARG A 32 1.41 -23.30 6.51
N PHE A 33 2.00 -23.49 5.34
CA PHE A 33 1.34 -23.98 4.16
C PHE A 33 1.71 -25.45 3.95
N THR A 34 0.71 -26.32 3.76
CA THR A 34 0.88 -27.74 3.46
C THR A 34 0.20 -28.04 2.14
N THR A 35 0.93 -28.49 1.14
CA THR A 35 0.38 -28.95 -0.14
C THR A 35 -0.32 -30.32 0.03
N TYR A 36 -1.10 -30.74 -0.95
CA TYR A 36 -1.70 -32.08 -0.95
C TYR A 36 -0.66 -33.21 -1.02
N ASP A 37 0.57 -32.91 -1.47
CA ASP A 37 1.71 -33.85 -1.50
C ASP A 37 2.50 -33.85 -0.19
N ASP A 38 1.93 -33.33 0.91
CA ASP A 38 2.55 -33.20 2.24
C ASP A 38 3.82 -32.33 2.31
N GLU A 39 4.14 -31.55 1.28
CA GLU A 39 5.19 -30.56 1.37
C GLU A 39 4.77 -29.45 2.34
N LYS A 40 5.63 -29.14 3.30
CA LYS A 40 5.38 -28.13 4.34
C LYS A 40 6.33 -26.96 4.18
N ARG A 41 5.76 -25.75 4.14
CA ARG A 41 6.52 -24.50 4.10
C ARG A 41 6.06 -23.60 5.23
N ASP A 42 7.00 -23.17 6.06
CA ASP A 42 6.74 -22.26 7.17
C ASP A 42 7.26 -20.86 6.82
N VAL A 43 6.38 -19.87 6.88
CA VAL A 43 6.72 -18.47 6.60
C VAL A 43 6.51 -17.66 7.88
N PRO A 44 7.54 -16.96 8.40
CA PRO A 44 7.39 -16.09 9.56
C PRO A 44 6.36 -14.99 9.28
N ILE A 45 5.38 -14.84 10.16
CA ILE A 45 4.26 -13.91 9.98
C ILE A 45 4.73 -12.45 9.87
N GLU A 46 5.80 -12.10 10.56
CA GLU A 46 6.38 -10.75 10.58
C GLU A 46 6.93 -10.29 9.22
N ARG A 47 7.17 -11.24 8.30
CA ARG A 47 7.66 -10.96 6.94
C ARG A 47 6.56 -10.76 5.92
N ILE A 48 5.29 -10.96 6.32
CA ILE A 48 4.14 -10.91 5.41
C ILE A 48 3.47 -9.55 5.53
N SER A 49 3.26 -8.85 4.41
CA SER A 49 2.44 -7.64 4.31
C SER A 49 0.98 -7.99 4.02
N ASP A 50 0.77 -8.88 3.07
CA ASP A 50 -0.52 -9.29 2.53
C ASP A 50 -0.41 -10.70 1.92
N ILE A 51 -1.55 -11.37 1.73
CA ILE A 51 -1.62 -12.73 1.20
C ILE A 51 -2.52 -12.74 -0.03
N TYR A 52 -2.02 -13.23 -1.16
CA TYR A 52 -2.76 -13.43 -2.40
C TYR A 52 -2.99 -14.92 -2.64
N VAL A 53 -4.24 -15.34 -2.59
CA VAL A 53 -4.67 -16.72 -2.80
C VAL A 53 -5.12 -16.86 -4.25
N MET A 54 -4.30 -17.54 -5.04
CA MET A 54 -4.53 -17.73 -6.48
C MET A 54 -5.02 -19.15 -6.81
N SER A 55 -5.33 -19.94 -5.78
CA SER A 55 -5.71 -21.37 -5.89
C SER A 55 -6.72 -21.74 -4.82
N GLU A 56 -7.19 -22.99 -4.81
CA GLU A 56 -8.08 -23.50 -3.78
C GLU A 56 -7.31 -23.83 -2.50
N LEU A 57 -7.73 -23.19 -1.39
CA LEU A 57 -7.11 -23.36 -0.07
C LEU A 57 -8.14 -23.68 1.01
N SER A 58 -7.76 -24.57 1.91
CA SER A 58 -8.46 -24.76 3.18
C SER A 58 -7.76 -24.01 4.30
N PHE A 59 -8.52 -23.37 5.17
CA PHE A 59 -8.02 -22.73 6.39
C PHE A 59 -9.10 -22.70 7.46
N ASN A 60 -8.70 -22.49 8.70
CA ASN A 60 -9.64 -22.43 9.84
C ASN A 60 -9.68 -21.04 10.48
N THR A 61 -10.67 -20.83 11.35
CA THR A 61 -10.85 -19.55 12.06
C THR A 61 -9.68 -19.17 12.97
N LYS A 62 -8.92 -20.15 13.50
CA LYS A 62 -7.68 -19.87 14.25
C LYS A 62 -6.63 -19.18 13.38
N PHE A 63 -6.54 -19.58 12.11
CA PHE A 63 -5.67 -18.95 11.14
C PHE A 63 -6.12 -17.51 10.84
N ILE A 64 -7.43 -17.30 10.61
CA ILE A 64 -8.00 -15.95 10.38
C ILE A 64 -7.73 -15.04 11.58
N ASN A 65 -7.97 -15.49 12.81
CA ASN A 65 -7.67 -14.72 14.00
C ASN A 65 -6.18 -14.37 14.12
N PHE A 66 -5.31 -15.29 13.69
CA PHE A 66 -3.88 -15.07 13.72
C PHE A 66 -3.43 -13.97 12.75
N ILE A 67 -3.84 -14.01 11.48
CA ILE A 67 -3.50 -12.96 10.52
C ILE A 67 -4.13 -11.61 10.88
N SER A 68 -5.33 -11.63 11.53
CA SER A 68 -5.99 -10.42 12.02
C SER A 68 -5.18 -9.69 13.08
N GLN A 69 -4.55 -10.42 14.02
CA GLN A 69 -3.71 -9.84 15.06
C GLN A 69 -2.50 -9.08 14.50
N TYR A 70 -2.01 -9.50 13.33
CA TYR A 70 -0.90 -8.86 12.63
C TYR A 70 -1.33 -7.83 11.57
N GLY A 71 -2.64 -7.62 11.42
CA GLY A 71 -3.20 -6.66 10.45
C GLY A 71 -2.95 -7.07 9.00
N ILE A 72 -2.86 -8.38 8.72
CA ILE A 72 -2.53 -8.89 7.38
C ILE A 72 -3.82 -9.14 6.59
N PRO A 73 -4.07 -8.42 5.48
CA PRO A 73 -5.19 -8.70 4.58
C PRO A 73 -4.94 -9.94 3.73
N MET A 74 -6.02 -10.57 3.28
CA MET A 74 -5.98 -11.75 2.42
C MET A 74 -6.93 -11.57 1.25
N HIS A 75 -6.41 -11.71 0.03
CA HIS A 75 -7.11 -11.48 -1.23
C HIS A 75 -7.32 -12.81 -1.95
N PHE A 76 -8.52 -13.03 -2.44
CA PHE A 76 -8.92 -14.28 -3.08
C PHE A 76 -9.16 -14.07 -4.57
N PHE A 77 -8.67 -15.03 -5.37
CA PHE A 77 -8.85 -15.07 -6.80
C PHE A 77 -9.39 -16.45 -7.22
N ASN A 78 -10.20 -16.48 -8.26
CA ASN A 78 -10.68 -17.73 -8.81
C ASN A 78 -9.62 -18.40 -9.73
N TYR A 79 -9.96 -19.59 -10.26
CA TYR A 79 -9.10 -20.34 -11.17
C TYR A 79 -8.64 -19.53 -12.40
N TYR A 80 -9.45 -18.58 -12.87
CA TYR A 80 -9.13 -17.70 -14.00
C TYR A 80 -8.36 -16.44 -13.58
N HIS A 81 -7.91 -16.36 -12.34
CA HIS A 81 -7.24 -15.21 -11.74
C HIS A 81 -8.09 -13.92 -11.67
N PHE A 82 -9.40 -14.02 -11.75
CA PHE A 82 -10.29 -12.91 -11.46
C PHE A 82 -10.44 -12.75 -9.94
N TYR A 83 -10.38 -11.51 -9.51
CA TYR A 83 -10.59 -11.17 -8.11
C TYR A 83 -11.99 -11.54 -7.65
N THR A 84 -12.09 -12.29 -6.55
CA THR A 84 -13.33 -12.77 -5.96
C THR A 84 -13.73 -11.97 -4.73
N GLY A 85 -12.76 -11.59 -3.90
CA GLY A 85 -13.01 -10.85 -2.67
C GLY A 85 -11.80 -10.76 -1.78
N SER A 86 -11.94 -10.07 -0.63
CA SER A 86 -10.86 -9.95 0.34
C SER A 86 -11.36 -10.08 1.76
N TYR A 87 -10.53 -10.67 2.59
CA TYR A 87 -10.62 -10.56 4.03
C TYR A 87 -9.75 -9.40 4.50
N TYR A 88 -10.34 -8.44 5.19
CA TYR A 88 -9.63 -7.36 5.87
C TYR A 88 -9.71 -7.54 7.38
N PRO A 89 -8.58 -7.50 8.09
CA PRO A 89 -8.58 -7.45 9.54
C PRO A 89 -9.34 -6.22 10.03
N ARG A 90 -9.96 -6.35 11.22
CA ARG A 90 -10.62 -5.21 11.83
C ARG A 90 -9.63 -4.08 12.08
N GLU A 91 -9.89 -2.91 11.51
CA GLU A 91 -9.11 -1.72 11.79
C GLU A 91 -9.36 -1.29 13.26
N SER A 92 -8.28 -1.15 14.01
CA SER A 92 -8.34 -0.71 15.41
C SER A 92 -8.37 0.82 15.56
N LEU A 93 -8.04 1.56 14.49
CA LEU A 93 -7.85 3.01 14.50
C LEU A 93 -8.97 3.75 13.75
N LEU A 94 -10.23 3.38 13.98
CA LEU A 94 -11.37 4.13 13.46
C LEU A 94 -11.53 5.40 14.29
N SER A 95 -11.00 6.53 13.82
CA SER A 95 -11.22 7.83 14.42
C SER A 95 -12.46 8.48 13.79
N GLY A 96 -13.59 8.46 14.51
CA GLY A 96 -14.78 9.20 14.11
C GLY A 96 -14.51 10.70 13.96
N GLU A 97 -13.64 11.26 14.78
CA GLU A 97 -13.20 12.67 14.70
C GLU A 97 -12.48 12.96 13.37
N LEU A 98 -11.62 12.05 12.90
CA LEU A 98 -10.96 12.21 11.61
C LEU A 98 -11.96 12.24 10.46
N LEU A 99 -12.97 11.35 10.50
CA LEU A 99 -14.03 11.30 9.49
C LEU A 99 -14.83 12.61 9.47
N VAL A 100 -15.21 13.11 10.65
CA VAL A 100 -15.93 14.39 10.77
C VAL A 100 -15.09 15.52 10.16
N LYS A 101 -13.81 15.62 10.51
CA LYS A 101 -12.89 16.63 9.94
C LYS A 101 -12.73 16.50 8.41
N GLN A 102 -12.70 15.27 7.88
CA GLN A 102 -12.67 15.06 6.43
C GLN A 102 -13.94 15.57 5.76
N VAL A 103 -15.10 15.29 6.34
CA VAL A 103 -16.40 15.77 5.84
C VAL A 103 -16.47 17.31 5.91
N GLU A 104 -16.04 17.92 6.99
CA GLU A 104 -15.98 19.40 7.12
C GLU A 104 -15.13 20.03 6.02
N HIS A 105 -13.95 19.45 5.72
CA HIS A 105 -13.08 19.91 4.63
C HIS A 105 -13.71 19.68 3.24
N TYR A 106 -14.50 18.61 3.08
CA TYR A 106 -15.19 18.34 1.82
C TYR A 106 -16.34 19.32 1.56
N ILE A 107 -17.12 19.66 2.58
CA ILE A 107 -18.26 20.57 2.47
C ILE A 107 -17.77 22.02 2.29
N ASP A 108 -16.72 22.40 3.00
CA ASP A 108 -16.13 23.74 2.89
C ASP A 108 -15.34 23.88 1.57
N LYS A 109 -15.89 24.67 0.64
CA LYS A 109 -15.30 24.86 -0.68
C LYS A 109 -13.87 25.42 -0.62
N GLU A 110 -13.59 26.34 0.29
CA GLU A 110 -12.28 26.97 0.41
C GLU A 110 -11.23 25.98 0.92
N LYS A 111 -11.55 25.23 1.97
CA LYS A 111 -10.68 24.18 2.50
C LYS A 111 -10.41 23.08 1.46
N ARG A 112 -11.46 22.67 0.73
CA ARG A 112 -11.34 21.68 -0.35
C ARG A 112 -10.43 22.18 -1.48
N ILE A 113 -10.56 23.43 -1.90
CA ILE A 113 -9.72 24.02 -2.96
C ILE A 113 -8.26 24.07 -2.53
N VAL A 114 -7.97 24.38 -1.26
CA VAL A 114 -6.59 24.40 -0.74
C VAL A 114 -5.95 23.01 -0.89
N ILE A 115 -6.66 21.96 -0.52
CA ILE A 115 -6.15 20.57 -0.63
C ILE A 115 -5.99 20.18 -2.10
N ALA A 116 -7.00 20.44 -2.95
CA ALA A 116 -6.95 20.14 -4.38
C ALA A 116 -5.76 20.82 -5.07
N ARG A 117 -5.52 22.08 -4.73
CA ARG A 117 -4.36 22.85 -5.22
C ARG A 117 -3.05 22.18 -4.85
N LYS A 118 -2.90 21.70 -3.61
CA LYS A 118 -1.70 21.00 -3.16
C LYS A 118 -1.43 19.72 -3.95
N PHE A 119 -2.46 18.96 -4.30
CA PHE A 119 -2.32 17.80 -5.18
C PHE A 119 -1.84 18.20 -6.59
N ILE A 120 -2.40 19.25 -7.18
CA ILE A 120 -1.98 19.72 -8.51
C ILE A 120 -0.56 20.26 -8.48
N GLU A 121 -0.18 21.06 -7.47
CA GLU A 121 1.19 21.55 -7.28
C GLU A 121 2.19 20.39 -7.16
N ALA A 122 1.88 19.36 -6.36
CA ALA A 122 2.74 18.21 -6.20
C ALA A 122 2.87 17.38 -7.49
N ALA A 123 1.77 17.18 -8.21
CA ALA A 123 1.77 16.49 -9.50
C ALA A 123 2.63 17.22 -10.55
N ALA A 124 2.46 18.56 -10.67
CA ALA A 124 3.24 19.39 -11.58
C ALA A 124 4.74 19.36 -11.24
N GLU A 125 5.09 19.39 -9.95
CA GLU A 125 6.48 19.25 -9.50
C GLU A 125 7.08 17.89 -9.86
N ASN A 126 6.36 16.81 -9.67
CA ASN A 126 6.82 15.47 -10.02
C ASN A 126 7.01 15.31 -11.53
N ILE A 127 6.09 15.84 -12.35
CA ILE A 127 6.23 15.85 -13.82
C ILE A 127 7.47 16.65 -14.21
N TYR A 128 7.67 17.83 -13.64
CA TYR A 128 8.82 18.68 -13.93
C TYR A 128 10.14 17.99 -13.59
N ARG A 129 10.23 17.29 -12.45
CA ARG A 129 11.42 16.52 -12.07
C ARG A 129 11.74 15.41 -13.08
N ASN A 130 10.72 14.70 -13.56
CA ASN A 130 10.88 13.69 -14.59
C ASN A 130 11.37 14.28 -15.92
N LEU A 131 10.78 15.40 -16.36
CA LEU A 131 11.22 16.08 -17.58
C LEU A 131 12.68 16.56 -17.46
N ARG A 132 13.05 17.14 -16.32
CA ARG A 132 14.44 17.56 -16.05
C ARG A 132 15.41 16.39 -16.11
N TYR A 133 15.03 15.22 -15.60
CA TYR A 133 15.84 14.01 -15.72
C TYR A 133 16.05 13.58 -17.17
N TYR A 134 15.02 13.61 -18.02
CA TYR A 134 15.16 13.29 -19.43
C TYR A 134 15.93 14.33 -20.21
N ASN A 135 15.78 15.60 -19.88
CA ASN A 135 16.56 16.69 -20.47
C ASN A 135 18.07 16.52 -20.21
N SER A 136 18.44 16.14 -18.98
CA SER A 136 19.84 15.88 -18.62
C SER A 136 20.45 14.67 -19.35
N ARG A 137 19.60 13.80 -19.93
CA ARG A 137 20.00 12.64 -20.74
C ARG A 137 19.97 12.90 -22.25
N GLY A 138 19.93 14.17 -22.66
CA GLY A 138 20.00 14.58 -24.07
C GLY A 138 18.68 14.48 -24.83
N LYS A 139 17.53 14.28 -24.16
CA LYS A 139 16.21 14.40 -24.80
C LYS A 139 15.76 15.86 -24.72
N ASP A 140 15.47 16.48 -25.84
CA ASP A 140 14.92 17.83 -25.85
C ASP A 140 13.45 17.81 -25.38
N VAL A 141 13.23 18.25 -24.16
CA VAL A 141 11.92 18.39 -23.52
C VAL A 141 11.71 19.83 -23.00
N THR A 142 12.49 20.78 -23.50
CA THR A 142 12.54 22.17 -23.04
C THR A 142 11.19 22.86 -23.13
N GLU A 143 10.45 22.64 -24.22
CA GLU A 143 9.11 23.20 -24.41
C GLU A 143 8.12 22.70 -23.35
N HIS A 144 8.12 21.39 -23.10
CA HIS A 144 7.26 20.76 -22.08
C HIS A 144 7.59 21.28 -20.67
N MET A 145 8.88 21.48 -20.37
CA MET A 145 9.31 22.05 -19.09
C MET A 145 8.77 23.48 -18.92
N ARG A 146 8.88 24.33 -19.93
CA ARG A 146 8.33 25.70 -19.90
C ARG A 146 6.81 25.71 -19.70
N TYR A 147 6.10 24.81 -20.36
CA TYR A 147 4.65 24.65 -20.20
C TYR A 147 4.26 24.33 -18.75
N ILE A 148 4.92 23.33 -18.16
CA ILE A 148 4.67 22.95 -16.74
C ILE A 148 5.04 24.08 -15.78
N GLU A 149 6.13 24.81 -16.01
CA GLU A 149 6.47 25.99 -15.21
C GLU A 149 5.41 27.09 -15.29
N GLY A 150 4.85 27.34 -16.47
CA GLY A 150 3.74 28.28 -16.67
C GLY A 150 2.50 27.89 -15.86
N LEU A 151 2.14 26.59 -15.87
CA LEU A 151 1.02 26.07 -15.07
C LEU A 151 1.28 26.22 -13.56
N LYS A 152 2.50 25.97 -13.09
CA LYS A 152 2.88 26.16 -11.67
C LYS A 152 2.72 27.62 -11.22
N ARG A 153 3.11 28.59 -12.05
CA ARG A 153 2.93 30.02 -11.74
C ARG A 153 1.46 30.40 -11.66
N ASN A 154 0.63 29.93 -12.58
CA ASN A 154 -0.81 30.22 -12.59
C ASN A 154 -1.53 29.67 -11.35
N THR A 155 -1.14 28.50 -10.84
CA THR A 155 -1.71 27.95 -9.61
C THR A 155 -1.31 28.74 -8.36
N GLN A 156 -0.20 29.50 -8.40
CA GLN A 156 0.23 30.37 -7.30
C GLN A 156 -0.43 31.76 -7.36
N CYS A 157 -0.73 32.29 -8.54
CA CYS A 157 -1.31 33.62 -8.72
C CYS A 157 -2.79 33.76 -8.32
N THR A 158 -3.54 32.67 -8.20
CA THR A 158 -4.95 32.68 -7.76
C THR A 158 -5.08 32.79 -6.22
N ARG A 159 -4.15 33.47 -5.58
CA ARG A 159 -4.12 33.73 -4.12
C ARG A 159 -4.76 35.03 -3.69
N ASN A 160 -5.30 35.83 -4.64
CA ASN A 160 -5.99 37.12 -4.35
C ASN A 160 -7.49 36.97 -4.58
#